data_72023eeb4bfa03b35be2c43b220d8e28
#
_entry.id   72023eeb4bfa03b35be2c43b220d8e28
#
_cell.length_a   1.000
_cell.length_b   1.000
_cell.length_c   1.000
_cell.angle_alpha   90.00
_cell.angle_beta   90.00
_cell.angle_gamma   90.00
#
_symmetry.space_group_name_H-M   'P 1'
#
loop_
_entity.id
_entity.type
_entity.pdbx_description
1 polymer ?
#
loop_
_entity_poly.entity_id
_entity_poly.type
_entity_poly.pdbx_seq_one_letter_code
_entity_poly.pdbx_strand_id
1 'polypeptide(L)'
;MTRAMKENTPFRIAFCVLCHKYTPVLAELVHQLDAPGNGLFIHVDGKADIGAFAALGKTGRVCFVEPRTKVYWGGFGMVESTLRLFSATRDGGFRYVVLISGDTLPLYPAETIRTVLREAYARGRQFISANPSITPEEADRIRRRRFCPDKSTFARRLLRIAMKCTMRADNPFFDRLPPLEKGSQWIAITDRMRDFIFDYLAAHPDFIPAFRYSHAADELFFHTLLGDSPFAGHNANYSLVHADWSHPGAHPKTLSTSDLSQRSVLKSRGGGNSPLFARKFDDGLDIARYREILFGQGTKAAR
;
A
#
# COMPACT_ATOMS: atom_id res chain seq x y z
N MET A 1 1.09 9.33 39.99
CA MET A 1 -0.06 9.90 39.26
C MET A 1 0.16 9.89 37.72
N THR A 2 0.52 8.75 37.08
CA THR A 2 0.95 8.82 35.67
C THR A 2 0.43 7.66 34.79
N ARG A 3 -0.47 6.81 35.27
CA ARG A 3 -0.99 5.66 34.50
C ARG A 3 -2.44 5.81 34.03
N ALA A 4 -3.24 6.67 34.62
CA ALA A 4 -4.69 6.80 34.34
C ALA A 4 -5.04 7.75 33.19
N MET A 5 -4.10 8.57 32.67
CA MET A 5 -4.40 9.55 31.60
C MET A 5 -4.19 9.03 30.17
N LYS A 6 -3.79 7.75 29.97
CA LYS A 6 -3.56 7.18 28.62
C LYS A 6 -4.74 6.41 28.01
N GLU A 7 -5.82 6.17 28.72
CA GLU A 7 -6.92 5.29 28.25
C GLU A 7 -7.98 5.97 27.38
N ASN A 8 -7.97 7.30 27.24
CA ASN A 8 -9.05 8.01 26.51
C ASN A 8 -8.62 8.61 25.15
N THR A 9 -7.42 8.26 24.64
CA THR A 9 -7.04 8.70 23.31
C THR A 9 -7.67 7.73 22.29
N PRO A 10 -8.54 8.20 21.38
CA PRO A 10 -9.18 7.32 20.40
C PRO A 10 -8.14 6.61 19.56
N PHE A 11 -8.36 5.31 19.29
CA PHE A 11 -7.49 4.53 18.40
C PHE A 11 -7.58 5.11 16.99
N ARG A 12 -6.49 5.69 16.50
CA ARG A 12 -6.42 6.38 15.22
C ARG A 12 -5.73 5.52 14.16
N ILE A 13 -6.28 5.55 12.94
CA ILE A 13 -5.76 4.82 11.79
C ILE A 13 -5.48 5.81 10.66
N ALA A 14 -4.28 5.73 10.07
CA ALA A 14 -3.93 6.44 8.85
C ALA A 14 -4.09 5.52 7.64
N PHE A 15 -4.96 5.88 6.72
CA PHE A 15 -5.07 5.23 5.42
C PHE A 15 -4.23 6.01 4.41
N CYS A 16 -3.16 5.38 3.93
CA CYS A 16 -2.22 5.91 2.95
C CYS A 16 -2.64 5.43 1.57
N VAL A 17 -3.10 6.33 0.72
CA VAL A 17 -3.68 6.01 -0.59
C VAL A 17 -2.75 6.46 -1.70
N LEU A 18 -2.30 5.52 -2.54
CA LEU A 18 -1.60 5.81 -3.79
C LEU A 18 -2.62 5.87 -4.94
N CYS A 19 -2.68 6.97 -5.66
CA CYS A 19 -3.59 7.11 -6.80
C CYS A 19 -2.99 7.93 -7.95
N HIS A 20 -3.52 7.74 -9.16
CA HIS A 20 -3.05 8.44 -10.36
C HIS A 20 -4.20 9.02 -11.19
N LYS A 21 -5.45 8.71 -10.87
CA LYS A 21 -6.65 9.30 -11.48
C LYS A 21 -7.77 9.40 -10.44
N TYR A 22 -8.62 10.39 -10.58
CA TYR A 22 -9.87 10.48 -9.85
C TYR A 22 -10.89 9.50 -10.46
N THR A 23 -11.57 8.73 -9.63
CA THR A 23 -12.56 7.72 -10.05
C THR A 23 -13.71 7.67 -9.05
N PRO A 24 -14.91 7.19 -9.46
CA PRO A 24 -15.99 6.89 -8.53
C PRO A 24 -15.56 5.91 -7.42
N VAL A 25 -14.68 4.94 -7.73
CA VAL A 25 -14.12 3.99 -6.76
C VAL A 25 -13.28 4.69 -5.71
N LEU A 26 -12.41 5.64 -6.10
CA LEU A 26 -11.63 6.43 -5.15
C LEU A 26 -12.52 7.32 -4.27
N ALA A 27 -13.55 7.93 -4.85
CA ALA A 27 -14.51 8.72 -4.09
C ALA A 27 -15.26 7.86 -3.06
N GLU A 28 -15.66 6.66 -3.46
CA GLU A 28 -16.29 5.69 -2.56
C GLU A 28 -15.34 5.20 -1.46
N LEU A 29 -14.09 4.90 -1.78
CA LEU A 29 -13.07 4.55 -0.79
C LEU A 29 -12.96 5.63 0.29
N VAL A 30 -12.83 6.90 -0.12
CA VAL A 30 -12.75 8.03 0.80
C VAL A 30 -14.02 8.13 1.63
N HIS A 31 -15.21 8.02 1.02
CA HIS A 31 -16.48 8.06 1.70
C HIS A 31 -16.62 6.99 2.78
N GLN A 32 -16.25 5.75 2.49
CA GLN A 32 -16.35 4.61 3.43
C GLN A 32 -15.35 4.70 4.59
N LEU A 33 -14.20 5.34 4.38
CA LEU A 33 -13.15 5.47 5.39
C LEU A 33 -13.19 6.81 6.14
N ASP A 34 -14.03 7.76 5.73
CA ASP A 34 -14.19 9.05 6.38
C ASP A 34 -15.00 8.92 7.70
N ALA A 35 -14.32 8.43 8.73
CA ALA A 35 -14.88 8.19 10.05
C ALA A 35 -14.02 8.84 11.16
N PRO A 36 -14.61 9.18 12.32
CA PRO A 36 -13.86 9.74 13.44
C PRO A 36 -12.65 8.85 13.82
N GLY A 37 -11.49 9.47 14.03
CA GLY A 37 -10.24 8.79 14.34
C GLY A 37 -9.46 8.25 13.12
N ASN A 38 -10.01 8.32 11.91
CA ASN A 38 -9.28 8.02 10.69
C ASN A 38 -8.64 9.29 10.11
N GLY A 39 -7.48 9.13 9.46
CA GLY A 39 -6.86 10.12 8.59
C GLY A 39 -6.65 9.51 7.20
N LEU A 40 -6.93 10.26 6.16
CA LEU A 40 -6.82 9.83 4.77
C LEU A 40 -5.68 10.63 4.13
N PHE A 41 -4.52 9.99 3.97
CA PHE A 41 -3.34 10.59 3.36
C PHE A 41 -3.25 10.13 1.92
N ILE A 42 -3.40 11.05 0.97
CA ILE A 42 -3.49 10.73 -0.45
C ILE A 42 -2.27 11.27 -1.19
N HIS A 43 -1.49 10.38 -1.77
CA HIS A 43 -0.45 10.73 -2.73
C HIS A 43 -1.03 10.60 -4.14
N VAL A 44 -1.27 11.74 -4.77
CA VAL A 44 -1.65 11.80 -6.19
C VAL A 44 -0.36 11.79 -7.03
N ASP A 45 -0.27 10.86 -7.99
CA ASP A 45 0.88 10.79 -8.92
C ASP A 45 1.21 12.18 -9.48
N GLY A 46 2.49 12.57 -9.40
CA GLY A 46 2.97 13.88 -9.87
C GLY A 46 2.76 14.15 -11.38
N LYS A 47 2.28 13.16 -12.14
CA LYS A 47 1.87 13.31 -13.55
C LYS A 47 0.39 13.67 -13.71
N ALA A 48 -0.42 13.47 -12.66
CA ALA A 48 -1.86 13.74 -12.70
C ALA A 48 -2.17 15.20 -12.36
N ASP A 49 -3.27 15.71 -12.88
CA ASP A 49 -3.80 17.00 -12.47
C ASP A 49 -4.42 16.88 -11.07
N ILE A 50 -3.88 17.60 -10.11
CA ILE A 50 -4.37 17.61 -8.72
C ILE A 50 -5.76 18.25 -8.60
N GLY A 51 -6.09 19.18 -9.48
CA GLY A 51 -7.38 19.86 -9.51
C GLY A 51 -8.56 18.89 -9.64
N ALA A 52 -8.38 17.79 -10.36
CA ALA A 52 -9.39 16.75 -10.51
C ALA A 52 -9.78 16.07 -9.17
N PHE A 53 -8.93 16.17 -8.15
CA PHE A 53 -9.15 15.53 -6.83
C PHE A 53 -9.74 16.50 -5.79
N ALA A 54 -10.00 17.75 -6.15
CA ALA A 54 -10.45 18.80 -5.21
C ALA A 54 -11.71 18.42 -4.43
N ALA A 55 -12.61 17.62 -5.04
CA ALA A 55 -13.83 17.15 -4.39
C ALA A 55 -13.57 16.29 -3.13
N LEU A 56 -12.45 15.57 -3.08
CA LEU A 56 -12.10 14.70 -1.95
C LEU A 56 -11.66 15.51 -0.72
N GLY A 57 -11.10 16.71 -0.90
CA GLY A 57 -10.61 17.56 0.20
C GLY A 57 -11.70 18.17 1.07
N LYS A 58 -12.98 18.02 0.72
CA LYS A 58 -14.11 18.65 1.44
C LYS A 58 -14.39 18.02 2.81
N THR A 59 -13.91 16.81 3.08
CA THR A 59 -14.23 16.07 4.32
C THR A 59 -13.42 16.53 5.54
N GLY A 60 -12.38 17.34 5.35
CA GLY A 60 -11.49 17.80 6.42
C GLY A 60 -10.55 16.72 7.01
N ARG A 61 -10.74 15.44 6.63
CA ARG A 61 -9.86 14.32 7.04
C ARG A 61 -8.92 13.87 5.94
N VAL A 62 -9.09 14.41 4.73
CA VAL A 62 -8.20 14.14 3.59
C VAL A 62 -7.03 15.12 3.64
N CYS A 63 -5.83 14.56 3.57
CA CYS A 63 -4.55 15.27 3.44
C CYS A 63 -3.90 14.84 2.13
N PHE A 64 -3.76 15.76 1.17
CA PHE A 64 -2.94 15.53 -0.01
C PHE A 64 -1.46 15.71 0.36
N VAL A 65 -0.66 14.66 0.11
CA VAL A 65 0.74 14.65 0.52
C VAL A 65 1.61 15.28 -0.55
N GLU A 66 2.38 16.28 -0.16
CA GLU A 66 3.36 16.99 -0.98
C GLU A 66 4.79 16.82 -0.43
N PRO A 67 5.83 16.93 -1.28
CA PRO A 67 5.77 17.05 -2.74
C PRO A 67 5.36 15.71 -3.40
N ARG A 68 4.65 15.80 -4.54
CA ARG A 68 4.21 14.61 -5.28
C ARG A 68 5.34 14.01 -6.12
N THR A 69 5.47 12.70 -6.07
CA THR A 69 6.42 11.92 -6.88
C THR A 69 5.75 11.50 -8.20
N LYS A 70 6.49 11.59 -9.31
CA LYS A 70 6.06 10.98 -10.58
C LYS A 70 6.30 9.47 -10.51
N VAL A 71 5.22 8.70 -10.43
CA VAL A 71 5.28 7.26 -10.26
C VAL A 71 5.20 6.57 -11.63
N TYR A 72 6.16 5.70 -11.91
CA TYR A 72 6.15 4.82 -13.06
C TYR A 72 6.10 3.37 -12.59
N TRP A 73 5.29 2.54 -13.25
CA TRP A 73 5.12 1.14 -12.89
C TRP A 73 6.45 0.39 -12.86
N GLY A 74 6.71 -0.31 -11.76
CA GLY A 74 7.96 -1.02 -11.52
C GLY A 74 9.16 -0.11 -11.22
N GLY A 75 8.97 1.21 -11.08
CA GLY A 75 10.03 2.15 -10.71
C GLY A 75 10.06 2.43 -9.20
N PHE A 76 11.17 2.99 -8.72
CA PHE A 76 11.38 3.33 -7.31
C PHE A 76 10.41 4.39 -6.79
N GLY A 77 9.78 5.16 -7.67
CA GLY A 77 8.78 6.17 -7.30
C GLY A 77 7.61 5.62 -6.47
N MET A 78 7.29 4.31 -6.56
CA MET A 78 6.31 3.65 -5.70
C MET A 78 6.78 3.63 -4.24
N VAL A 79 8.03 3.25 -3.99
CA VAL A 79 8.63 3.24 -2.64
C VAL A 79 8.73 4.67 -2.10
N GLU A 80 9.20 5.62 -2.92
CA GLU A 80 9.33 7.02 -2.53
C GLU A 80 7.99 7.62 -2.13
N SER A 81 6.94 7.39 -2.91
CA SER A 81 5.58 7.84 -2.59
C SER A 81 5.05 7.23 -1.31
N THR A 82 5.33 5.95 -1.06
CA THR A 82 4.96 5.25 0.18
C THR A 82 5.68 5.84 1.39
N LEU A 83 6.98 6.11 1.28
CA LEU A 83 7.75 6.75 2.36
C LEU A 83 7.23 8.17 2.66
N ARG A 84 6.84 8.96 1.64
CA ARG A 84 6.21 10.27 1.84
C ARG A 84 4.88 10.17 2.58
N LEU A 85 4.04 9.22 2.18
CA LEU A 85 2.78 8.93 2.87
C LEU A 85 3.03 8.57 4.34
N PHE A 86 3.94 7.65 4.62
CA PHE A 86 4.26 7.24 5.98
C PHE A 86 4.83 8.41 6.82
N SER A 87 5.71 9.21 6.23
CA SER A 87 6.24 10.41 6.89
C SER A 87 5.13 11.38 7.30
N ALA A 88 4.16 11.64 6.42
CA ALA A 88 3.05 12.54 6.68
C ALA A 88 2.14 12.08 7.85
N THR A 89 2.19 10.79 8.22
CA THR A 89 1.39 10.25 9.33
C THR A 89 2.04 10.37 10.71
N ARG A 90 3.30 10.84 10.81
CA ARG A 90 4.08 10.74 12.07
C ARG A 90 3.51 11.59 13.20
N ASP A 91 3.07 12.80 12.92
CA ASP A 91 2.64 13.75 13.95
C ASP A 91 1.16 13.60 14.36
N GLY A 92 0.42 12.72 13.69
CA GLY A 92 -1.03 12.60 13.87
C GLY A 92 -1.49 11.68 15.00
N GLY A 93 -0.58 11.00 15.72
CA GLY A 93 -0.94 10.03 16.77
C GLY A 93 -1.65 8.78 16.24
N PHE A 94 -1.46 8.45 14.97
CA PHE A 94 -2.01 7.25 14.34
C PHE A 94 -1.26 6.01 14.82
N ARG A 95 -2.00 5.02 15.30
CA ARG A 95 -1.47 3.75 15.82
C ARG A 95 -1.24 2.72 14.73
N TYR A 96 -2.01 2.80 13.65
CA TYR A 96 -1.88 1.95 12.48
C TYR A 96 -1.79 2.78 11.20
N VAL A 97 -0.97 2.32 10.27
CA VAL A 97 -0.83 2.87 8.92
C VAL A 97 -1.16 1.78 7.93
N VAL A 98 -2.11 2.01 7.05
CA VAL A 98 -2.62 1.05 6.06
C VAL A 98 -2.36 1.60 4.67
N LEU A 99 -1.51 0.94 3.89
CA LEU A 99 -1.20 1.31 2.51
C LEU A 99 -2.14 0.61 1.55
N ILE A 100 -2.87 1.40 0.76
CA ILE A 100 -3.83 0.96 -0.24
C ILE A 100 -3.74 1.80 -1.51
N SER A 101 -4.39 1.35 -2.58
CA SER A 101 -4.49 2.09 -3.84
C SER A 101 -5.86 2.73 -4.03
N GLY A 102 -5.95 3.72 -4.93
CA GLY A 102 -7.21 4.38 -5.27
C GLY A 102 -8.24 3.48 -6.00
N ASP A 103 -7.84 2.26 -6.37
CA ASP A 103 -8.71 1.22 -6.95
C ASP A 103 -9.07 0.10 -5.95
N THR A 104 -8.91 0.38 -4.65
CA THR A 104 -9.21 -0.51 -3.53
C THR A 104 -10.51 -0.09 -2.86
N LEU A 105 -11.32 -1.04 -2.38
CA LEU A 105 -12.49 -0.77 -1.55
C LEU A 105 -12.48 -1.62 -0.28
N PRO A 106 -13.04 -1.11 0.84
CA PRO A 106 -13.19 -1.88 2.08
C PRO A 106 -14.25 -2.97 1.94
N LEU A 107 -14.04 -4.09 2.61
CA LEU A 107 -14.97 -5.22 2.68
C LEU A 107 -15.84 -5.17 3.94
N TYR A 108 -15.58 -4.27 4.84
CA TYR A 108 -16.25 -4.09 6.12
C TYR A 108 -16.43 -2.60 6.45
N PRO A 109 -17.42 -2.24 7.28
CA PRO A 109 -17.56 -0.89 7.81
C PRO A 109 -16.29 -0.43 8.54
N ALA A 110 -16.03 0.88 8.52
CA ALA A 110 -14.84 1.48 9.14
C ALA A 110 -14.66 1.09 10.61
N GLU A 111 -15.74 0.93 11.37
CA GLU A 111 -15.67 0.54 12.79
C GLU A 111 -15.24 -0.92 12.97
N THR A 112 -15.66 -1.82 12.10
CA THR A 112 -15.19 -3.22 12.10
C THR A 112 -13.70 -3.27 11.79
N ILE A 113 -13.24 -2.51 10.77
CA ILE A 113 -11.82 -2.39 10.43
C ILE A 113 -11.03 -1.86 11.64
N ARG A 114 -11.55 -0.83 12.31
CA ARG A 114 -10.93 -0.25 13.52
C ARG A 114 -10.79 -1.28 14.64
N THR A 115 -11.83 -2.07 14.89
CA THR A 115 -11.82 -3.10 15.94
C THR A 115 -10.74 -4.15 15.66
N VAL A 116 -10.69 -4.67 14.42
CA VAL A 116 -9.66 -5.66 14.02
C VAL A 116 -8.25 -5.10 14.17
N LEU A 117 -8.01 -3.86 13.71
CA LEU A 117 -6.69 -3.24 13.80
C LEU A 117 -6.31 -2.87 15.24
N ARG A 118 -7.26 -2.51 16.09
CA ARG A 118 -7.00 -2.27 17.52
C ARG A 118 -6.55 -3.55 18.24
N GLU A 119 -7.21 -4.67 17.98
CA GLU A 119 -6.83 -5.96 18.52
C GLU A 119 -5.46 -6.43 17.99
N ALA A 120 -5.19 -6.21 16.71
CA ALA A 120 -3.90 -6.49 16.11
C ALA A 120 -2.78 -5.63 16.72
N TYR A 121 -3.06 -4.35 16.96
CA TYR A 121 -2.12 -3.42 17.60
C TYR A 121 -1.74 -3.87 19.01
N ALA A 122 -2.71 -4.32 19.80
CA ALA A 122 -2.46 -4.82 21.17
C ALA A 122 -1.48 -6.01 21.17
N ARG A 123 -1.41 -6.77 20.06
CA ARG A 123 -0.48 -7.90 19.86
C ARG A 123 0.79 -7.49 19.10
N GLY A 124 0.98 -6.22 18.76
CA GLY A 124 2.11 -5.71 17.99
C GLY A 124 2.15 -6.22 16.54
N ARG A 125 1.05 -6.73 15.99
CA ARG A 125 1.02 -7.40 14.67
C ARG A 125 1.28 -6.43 13.52
N GLN A 126 2.07 -6.92 12.54
CA GLN A 126 2.23 -6.32 11.23
C GLN A 126 1.50 -7.20 10.19
N PHE A 127 0.97 -6.59 9.14
CA PHE A 127 0.34 -7.31 8.03
C PHE A 127 1.12 -7.03 6.75
N ILE A 128 2.17 -7.81 6.55
CA ILE A 128 3.05 -7.78 5.38
C ILE A 128 3.13 -9.22 4.88
N SER A 129 2.68 -9.45 3.64
CA SER A 129 2.89 -10.74 2.99
C SER A 129 4.37 -10.81 2.59
N ALA A 130 5.18 -11.59 3.28
CA ALA A 130 6.61 -11.70 3.05
C ALA A 130 7.01 -13.15 2.79
N ASN A 131 7.75 -13.38 1.72
CA ASN A 131 8.30 -14.68 1.34
C ASN A 131 9.84 -14.57 1.29
N PRO A 132 10.56 -15.28 2.16
CA PRO A 132 12.03 -15.32 2.15
C PRO A 132 12.59 -16.17 1.01
N SER A 133 11.78 -17.01 0.37
CA SER A 133 12.22 -17.85 -0.76
C SER A 133 12.25 -17.04 -2.05
N ILE A 134 13.34 -16.29 -2.26
CA ILE A 134 13.55 -15.45 -3.44
C ILE A 134 14.23 -16.28 -4.54
N THR A 135 13.68 -16.24 -5.76
CA THR A 135 14.32 -16.88 -6.92
C THR A 135 15.53 -16.07 -7.40
N PRO A 136 16.48 -16.69 -8.13
CA PRO A 136 17.60 -15.96 -8.73
C PRO A 136 17.15 -14.79 -9.61
N GLU A 137 16.05 -14.94 -10.37
CA GLU A 137 15.49 -13.90 -11.24
C GLU A 137 14.91 -12.72 -10.43
N GLU A 138 14.34 -13.00 -9.27
CA GLU A 138 13.84 -11.98 -8.36
C GLU A 138 15.00 -11.23 -7.70
N ALA A 139 16.03 -11.92 -7.25
CA ALA A 139 17.25 -11.30 -6.73
C ALA A 139 17.95 -10.43 -7.79
N ASP A 140 17.95 -10.86 -9.05
CA ASP A 140 18.51 -10.09 -10.17
C ASP A 140 17.76 -8.77 -10.45
N ARG A 141 16.53 -8.62 -9.95
CA ARG A 141 15.83 -7.33 -10.00
C ARG A 141 16.56 -6.24 -9.21
N ILE A 142 17.27 -6.62 -8.15
CA ILE A 142 18.03 -5.73 -7.27
C ILE A 142 19.52 -5.78 -7.59
N ARG A 143 20.07 -6.98 -7.82
CA ARG A 143 21.51 -7.22 -8.10
C ARG A 143 21.98 -6.44 -9.32
N ARG A 144 21.13 -6.34 -10.34
CA ARG A 144 21.46 -5.65 -11.59
C ARG A 144 20.74 -4.32 -11.71
N ARG A 145 21.49 -3.25 -11.79
CA ARG A 145 20.94 -1.91 -12.01
C ARG A 145 20.20 -1.86 -13.34
N ARG A 146 18.96 -1.38 -13.28
CA ARG A 146 18.14 -1.07 -14.46
C ARG A 146 18.10 0.44 -14.61
N PHE A 147 18.83 0.98 -15.58
CA PHE A 147 18.83 2.42 -15.82
C PHE A 147 17.44 2.91 -16.24
N CYS A 148 16.97 3.96 -15.59
CA CYS A 148 15.72 4.68 -15.84
C CYS A 148 14.40 3.93 -15.62
N PRO A 149 14.18 3.26 -14.48
CA PRO A 149 12.86 2.73 -14.13
C PRO A 149 11.78 3.83 -14.06
N ASP A 150 12.15 5.07 -13.73
CA ASP A 150 11.23 6.19 -13.49
C ASP A 150 11.03 7.13 -14.70
N LYS A 151 11.43 6.74 -15.93
CA LYS A 151 11.23 7.55 -17.13
C LYS A 151 9.99 7.12 -17.93
N SER A 152 9.46 8.06 -18.75
CA SER A 152 8.29 7.83 -19.60
C SER A 152 8.43 6.59 -20.52
N THR A 153 7.32 6.02 -20.94
CA THR A 153 7.28 4.81 -21.81
C THR A 153 8.09 4.96 -23.09
N PHE A 154 8.13 6.16 -23.69
CA PHE A 154 8.92 6.43 -24.90
C PHE A 154 10.42 6.39 -24.61
N ALA A 155 10.87 7.08 -23.57
CA ALA A 155 12.27 7.05 -23.12
C ALA A 155 12.71 5.64 -22.69
N ARG A 156 11.82 4.85 -22.06
CA ARG A 156 12.07 3.42 -21.74
C ARG A 156 12.26 2.59 -23.00
N ARG A 157 11.50 2.84 -24.08
CA ARG A 157 11.60 2.09 -25.34
C ARG A 157 12.94 2.35 -26.02
N LEU A 158 13.35 3.61 -26.13
CA LEU A 158 14.65 3.99 -26.69
C LEU A 158 15.83 3.47 -25.84
N LEU A 159 15.75 3.61 -24.52
CA LEU A 159 16.77 3.08 -23.62
C LEU A 159 16.83 1.55 -23.63
N ARG A 160 15.68 0.84 -23.76
CA ARG A 160 15.68 -0.61 -23.87
C ARG A 160 16.40 -1.10 -25.11
N ILE A 161 16.36 -0.33 -26.22
CA ILE A 161 17.11 -0.60 -27.44
C ILE A 161 18.62 -0.36 -27.21
N ALA A 162 18.98 0.78 -26.59
CA ALA A 162 20.37 1.09 -26.25
C ALA A 162 20.98 0.12 -25.22
N MET A 163 20.16 -0.35 -24.26
CA MET A 163 20.58 -1.28 -23.19
C MET A 163 20.67 -2.74 -23.61
N LYS A 164 20.14 -3.13 -24.77
CA LYS A 164 20.46 -4.46 -25.35
C LYS A 164 21.93 -4.58 -25.70
N CYS A 165 22.62 -3.46 -25.90
CA CYS A 165 24.02 -3.37 -26.30
C CYS A 165 24.98 -3.05 -25.13
N THR A 166 24.48 -2.63 -23.95
CA THR A 166 25.31 -2.31 -22.79
C THR A 166 25.06 -3.30 -21.66
N MET A 167 26.12 -3.88 -21.12
CA MET A 167 26.05 -4.78 -19.97
C MET A 167 25.33 -4.09 -18.81
N ARG A 168 24.39 -4.79 -18.17
CA ARG A 168 23.73 -4.33 -16.95
C ARG A 168 24.82 -4.18 -15.88
N ALA A 169 25.03 -2.96 -15.42
CA ALA A 169 25.97 -2.70 -14.34
C ALA A 169 25.47 -3.38 -13.05
N ASP A 170 26.36 -4.03 -12.32
CA ASP A 170 26.03 -4.60 -11.01
C ASP A 170 25.71 -3.50 -10.00
N ASN A 171 24.89 -3.84 -9.05
CA ASN A 171 24.52 -2.94 -7.96
C ASN A 171 25.59 -3.02 -6.86
N PRO A 172 26.39 -1.96 -6.65
CA PRO A 172 27.51 -2.00 -5.69
C PRO A 172 27.05 -2.08 -4.22
N PHE A 173 25.75 -1.92 -3.97
CA PHE A 173 25.17 -1.99 -2.63
C PHE A 173 24.48 -3.34 -2.36
N PHE A 174 24.40 -4.23 -3.35
CA PHE A 174 23.62 -5.48 -3.24
C PHE A 174 24.10 -6.36 -2.08
N ASP A 175 25.42 -6.56 -1.96
CA ASP A 175 26.00 -7.43 -0.93
C ASP A 175 25.95 -6.83 0.49
N ARG A 176 25.48 -5.58 0.63
CA ARG A 176 25.26 -4.91 1.91
C ARG A 176 23.80 -5.01 2.39
N LEU A 177 22.93 -5.56 1.56
CA LEU A 177 21.53 -5.77 1.92
C LEU A 177 21.39 -7.00 2.84
N PRO A 178 20.45 -6.97 3.78
CA PRO A 178 20.04 -8.17 4.48
C PRO A 178 19.39 -9.16 3.50
N PRO A 179 19.13 -10.41 3.93
CA PRO A 179 18.43 -11.39 3.11
C PRO A 179 17.15 -10.79 2.52
N LEU A 180 17.01 -10.90 1.18
CA LEU A 180 15.88 -10.33 0.48
C LEU A 180 14.60 -11.10 0.81
N GLU A 181 13.52 -10.38 1.02
CA GLU A 181 12.17 -10.92 1.12
C GLU A 181 11.25 -10.23 0.12
N LYS A 182 10.25 -10.96 -0.41
CA LYS A 182 9.32 -10.45 -1.41
C LYS A 182 7.87 -10.68 -1.01
N GLY A 183 7.00 -9.73 -1.38
CA GLY A 183 5.56 -9.90 -1.18
C GLY A 183 4.69 -8.82 -1.78
N SER A 184 3.49 -8.71 -1.26
CA SER A 184 2.52 -7.72 -1.72
C SER A 184 2.93 -6.31 -1.30
N GLN A 185 2.87 -5.34 -2.22
CA GLN A 185 3.07 -3.92 -1.93
C GLN A 185 2.12 -3.39 -0.84
N TRP A 186 0.92 -3.99 -0.71
CA TRP A 186 -0.13 -3.50 0.18
C TRP A 186 0.08 -4.02 1.58
N ILE A 187 0.55 -3.14 2.46
CA ILE A 187 0.96 -3.47 3.82
C ILE A 187 0.15 -2.65 4.84
N ALA A 188 0.01 -3.21 6.04
CA ALA A 188 -0.54 -2.48 7.17
C ALA A 188 0.37 -2.70 8.38
N ILE A 189 0.87 -1.61 8.96
CA ILE A 189 1.92 -1.59 9.97
C ILE A 189 1.55 -0.72 11.16
N THR A 190 2.10 -1.02 12.31
CA THR A 190 1.98 -0.18 13.50
C THR A 190 2.80 1.11 13.38
N ASP A 191 2.48 2.12 14.19
CA ASP A 191 3.29 3.34 14.33
C ASP A 191 4.75 3.02 14.68
N ARG A 192 4.99 2.02 15.53
CA ARG A 192 6.34 1.60 15.92
C ARG A 192 7.14 1.06 14.74
N MET A 193 6.52 0.20 13.91
CA MET A 193 7.18 -0.28 12.69
C MET A 193 7.40 0.84 11.70
N ARG A 194 6.42 1.76 11.52
CA ARG A 194 6.58 2.95 10.67
C ARG A 194 7.79 3.78 11.12
N ASP A 195 7.92 4.06 12.41
CA ASP A 195 9.02 4.90 12.93
C ASP A 195 10.36 4.16 12.78
N PHE A 196 10.38 2.86 13.06
CA PHE A 196 11.56 2.01 12.83
C PHE A 196 12.03 2.06 11.36
N ILE A 197 11.12 2.10 10.38
CA ILE A 197 11.52 2.24 8.96
C ILE A 197 12.41 3.47 8.76
N PHE A 198 12.04 4.62 9.31
CA PHE A 198 12.83 5.85 9.15
C PHE A 198 14.14 5.82 9.92
N ASP A 199 14.14 5.27 11.13
CA ASP A 199 15.35 5.11 11.93
C ASP A 199 16.33 4.13 11.25
N TYR A 200 15.83 3.02 10.71
CA TYR A 200 16.62 2.06 9.94
C TYR A 200 17.24 2.70 8.70
N LEU A 201 16.46 3.46 7.93
CA LEU A 201 16.96 4.13 6.73
C LEU A 201 17.99 5.21 7.05
N ALA A 202 17.88 5.88 8.19
CA ALA A 202 18.87 6.84 8.65
C ALA A 202 20.19 6.16 9.08
N ALA A 203 20.10 4.98 9.71
CA ALA A 203 21.26 4.18 10.11
C ALA A 203 21.93 3.44 8.94
N HIS A 204 21.19 3.15 7.86
CA HIS A 204 21.66 2.38 6.69
C HIS A 204 21.54 3.22 5.40
N PRO A 205 22.43 4.20 5.17
CA PRO A 205 22.33 5.14 4.05
C PRO A 205 22.43 4.48 2.67
N ASP A 206 22.98 3.27 2.60
CA ASP A 206 23.10 2.49 1.36
C ASP A 206 21.81 1.76 0.95
N PHE A 207 20.83 1.62 1.87
CA PHE A 207 19.63 0.81 1.63
C PHE A 207 18.76 1.41 0.51
N ILE A 208 18.45 2.70 0.55
CA ILE A 208 17.70 3.37 -0.52
C ILE A 208 18.45 3.33 -1.86
N PRO A 209 19.75 3.68 -1.95
CA PRO A 209 20.54 3.53 -3.17
C PRO A 209 20.53 2.11 -3.77
N ALA A 210 20.52 1.07 -2.93
CA ALA A 210 20.46 -0.32 -3.38
C ALA A 210 19.18 -0.63 -4.17
N PHE A 211 18.04 -0.05 -3.80
CA PHE A 211 16.76 -0.29 -4.47
C PHE A 211 16.42 0.74 -5.57
N ARG A 212 17.07 1.90 -5.60
CA ARG A 212 16.71 3.02 -6.49
C ARG A 212 16.67 2.67 -7.98
N TYR A 213 17.52 1.76 -8.42
CA TYR A 213 17.61 1.35 -9.83
C TYR A 213 17.13 -0.10 -10.05
N SER A 214 16.31 -0.61 -9.16
CA SER A 214 15.72 -1.95 -9.26
C SER A 214 14.39 -1.93 -10.03
N HIS A 215 13.87 -3.13 -10.34
CA HIS A 215 12.54 -3.30 -10.92
C HIS A 215 11.58 -3.83 -9.87
N ALA A 216 10.42 -3.17 -9.72
CA ALA A 216 9.39 -3.49 -8.73
C ALA A 216 9.97 -3.56 -7.30
N ALA A 217 10.69 -2.47 -6.92
CA ALA A 217 11.27 -2.31 -5.60
C ALA A 217 10.23 -2.37 -4.48
N ASP A 218 9.02 -1.91 -4.75
CA ASP A 218 7.86 -1.91 -3.85
C ASP A 218 7.47 -3.31 -3.35
N GLU A 219 7.81 -4.36 -4.09
CA GLU A 219 7.59 -5.76 -3.70
C GLU A 219 8.71 -6.35 -2.83
N LEU A 220 9.84 -5.68 -2.66
CA LEU A 220 11.00 -6.17 -1.92
C LEU A 220 11.44 -5.23 -0.78
N PHE A 221 11.36 -3.92 -0.95
CA PHE A 221 11.94 -2.92 -0.06
C PHE A 221 11.46 -3.05 1.38
N PHE A 222 10.14 -2.98 1.61
CA PHE A 222 9.56 -3.03 2.96
C PHE A 222 9.59 -4.45 3.55
N HIS A 223 9.57 -5.47 2.70
CA HIS A 223 9.65 -6.88 3.09
C HIS A 223 11.02 -7.23 3.62
N THR A 224 12.07 -6.86 2.87
CA THR A 224 13.48 -7.03 3.27
C THR A 224 13.79 -6.28 4.57
N LEU A 225 13.30 -5.04 4.71
CA LEU A 225 13.46 -4.25 5.93
C LEU A 225 12.72 -4.88 7.11
N LEU A 226 11.52 -5.44 6.90
CA LEU A 226 10.78 -6.15 7.96
C LEU A 226 11.55 -7.38 8.43
N GLY A 227 12.08 -8.20 7.51
CA GLY A 227 12.83 -9.41 7.81
C GLY A 227 14.04 -9.14 8.71
N ASP A 228 14.67 -7.98 8.53
CA ASP A 228 15.82 -7.50 9.33
C ASP A 228 15.40 -6.65 10.56
N SER A 229 14.13 -6.67 10.93
CA SER A 229 13.58 -5.84 12.00
C SER A 229 13.23 -6.63 13.27
N PRO A 230 13.14 -5.97 14.43
CA PRO A 230 12.61 -6.60 15.64
C PRO A 230 11.12 -6.94 15.54
N PHE A 231 10.45 -6.56 14.46
CA PHE A 231 9.04 -6.83 14.20
C PHE A 231 8.81 -8.09 13.35
N ALA A 232 9.85 -8.74 12.83
CA ALA A 232 9.73 -9.94 12.00
C ALA A 232 8.89 -11.04 12.68
N GLY A 233 9.13 -11.31 13.95
CA GLY A 233 8.37 -12.29 14.76
C GLY A 233 6.92 -11.89 15.05
N HIS A 234 6.54 -10.66 14.78
CA HIS A 234 5.17 -10.14 14.95
C HIS A 234 4.43 -9.99 13.61
N ASN A 235 5.04 -10.41 12.49
CA ASN A 235 4.40 -10.37 11.20
C ASN A 235 3.33 -11.46 11.07
N ALA A 236 2.12 -11.07 10.66
CA ALA A 236 1.04 -12.00 10.38
C ALA A 236 1.25 -12.78 9.08
N ASN A 237 2.18 -12.34 8.25
CA ASN A 237 2.58 -12.92 6.97
C ASN A 237 1.44 -13.03 5.94
N TYR A 238 0.53 -12.07 5.93
CA TYR A 238 -0.45 -11.88 4.87
C TYR A 238 -0.82 -10.41 4.70
N SER A 239 -1.37 -10.06 3.53
CA SER A 239 -1.88 -8.72 3.25
C SER A 239 -3.35 -8.60 3.65
N LEU A 240 -3.73 -7.46 4.24
CA LEU A 240 -5.14 -7.12 4.48
C LEU A 240 -5.89 -6.76 3.18
N VAL A 241 -5.20 -6.66 2.05
CA VAL A 241 -5.77 -6.35 0.74
C VAL A 241 -5.81 -7.61 -0.11
N HIS A 242 -7.01 -8.08 -0.41
CA HIS A 242 -7.22 -9.16 -1.38
C HIS A 242 -7.00 -8.66 -2.80
N ALA A 243 -6.23 -9.42 -3.58
CA ALA A 243 -6.07 -9.24 -5.03
C ALA A 243 -6.21 -10.60 -5.71
N ASP A 244 -7.07 -10.69 -6.74
CA ASP A 244 -7.30 -11.94 -7.46
C ASP A 244 -6.29 -12.10 -8.61
N TRP A 245 -5.38 -13.05 -8.46
CA TRP A 245 -4.36 -13.42 -9.44
C TRP A 245 -4.69 -14.73 -10.18
N SER A 246 -5.97 -15.12 -10.22
CA SER A 246 -6.40 -16.35 -10.90
C SER A 246 -6.25 -16.30 -12.43
N HIS A 247 -6.10 -15.09 -13.01
CA HIS A 247 -5.89 -14.90 -14.44
C HIS A 247 -4.41 -14.61 -14.74
N PRO A 248 -3.85 -15.12 -15.82
CA PRO A 248 -2.49 -14.79 -16.23
C PRO A 248 -2.41 -13.31 -16.63
N GLY A 249 -1.34 -12.61 -16.19
CA GLY A 249 -1.12 -11.21 -16.54
C GLY A 249 -0.25 -10.47 -15.54
N ALA A 250 0.03 -9.21 -15.87
CA ALA A 250 0.82 -8.31 -15.03
C ALA A 250 -0.01 -7.57 -13.97
N HIS A 251 -1.34 -7.78 -13.96
CA HIS A 251 -2.28 -7.11 -13.06
C HIS A 251 -3.29 -8.12 -12.51
N PRO A 252 -3.78 -7.93 -11.27
CA PRO A 252 -4.86 -8.74 -10.75
C PRO A 252 -6.15 -8.50 -11.53
N LYS A 253 -7.06 -9.46 -11.49
CA LYS A 253 -8.40 -9.38 -12.06
C LYS A 253 -9.13 -8.14 -11.54
N THR A 254 -9.85 -7.44 -12.42
CA THR A 254 -10.85 -6.44 -12.01
C THR A 254 -12.05 -7.16 -11.41
N LEU A 255 -12.35 -6.83 -10.15
CA LEU A 255 -13.44 -7.43 -9.39
C LEU A 255 -14.78 -6.76 -9.75
N SER A 256 -15.82 -7.56 -9.80
CA SER A 256 -17.20 -7.14 -10.04
C SER A 256 -18.07 -7.31 -8.79
N THR A 257 -19.32 -6.84 -8.85
CA THR A 257 -20.32 -7.08 -7.81
C THR A 257 -20.64 -8.55 -7.61
N SER A 258 -20.52 -9.38 -8.67
CA SER A 258 -20.68 -10.84 -8.53
C SER A 258 -19.56 -11.48 -7.73
N ASP A 259 -18.32 -11.02 -7.87
CA ASP A 259 -17.19 -11.49 -7.05
C ASP A 259 -17.39 -11.14 -5.57
N LEU A 260 -17.96 -9.97 -5.29
CA LEU A 260 -18.27 -9.53 -3.92
C LEU A 260 -19.41 -10.35 -3.30
N SER A 261 -20.39 -10.77 -4.08
CA SER A 261 -21.49 -11.64 -3.61
C SER A 261 -20.99 -13.00 -3.14
N GLN A 262 -19.89 -13.48 -3.71
CA GLN A 262 -19.20 -14.72 -3.32
C GLN A 262 -18.23 -14.49 -2.15
N ARG A 263 -18.69 -13.84 -1.08
CA ARG A 263 -17.87 -13.43 0.08
C ARG A 263 -17.01 -14.56 0.67
N SER A 264 -17.45 -15.80 0.56
CA SER A 264 -16.71 -16.99 0.98
C SER A 264 -15.40 -17.17 0.20
N VAL A 265 -15.36 -16.79 -1.09
CA VAL A 265 -14.18 -16.86 -1.94
C VAL A 265 -13.12 -15.82 -1.52
N LEU A 266 -13.55 -14.63 -1.11
CA LEU A 266 -12.65 -13.59 -0.60
C LEU A 266 -12.08 -13.94 0.79
N LYS A 267 -12.82 -14.74 1.59
CA LYS A 267 -12.40 -15.17 2.93
C LYS A 267 -11.51 -16.42 2.94
N SER A 268 -11.69 -17.32 1.97
CA SER A 268 -11.18 -18.69 2.07
C SER A 268 -9.75 -18.91 1.60
N ARG A 269 -9.15 -17.95 0.88
CA ARG A 269 -7.80 -18.11 0.30
C ARG A 269 -6.63 -17.90 1.27
N GLY A 270 -6.91 -17.60 2.54
CA GLY A 270 -5.89 -17.24 3.52
C GLY A 270 -5.90 -18.01 4.83
N GLY A 271 -6.33 -19.28 4.87
CA GLY A 271 -6.12 -20.10 6.07
C GLY A 271 -6.62 -19.49 7.40
N GLY A 272 -7.80 -18.85 7.41
CA GLY A 272 -8.33 -18.13 8.58
C GLY A 272 -8.07 -16.64 8.60
N ASN A 273 -7.24 -16.13 7.70
CA ASN A 273 -6.88 -14.72 7.57
C ASN A 273 -7.88 -14.02 6.63
N SER A 274 -8.74 -13.15 7.17
CA SER A 274 -9.74 -12.43 6.37
C SER A 274 -9.18 -11.09 5.90
N PRO A 275 -9.17 -10.80 4.59
CA PRO A 275 -8.83 -9.48 4.10
C PRO A 275 -9.86 -8.45 4.55
N LEU A 276 -9.41 -7.23 4.83
CA LEU A 276 -10.28 -6.10 5.17
C LEU A 276 -10.64 -5.25 3.95
N PHE A 277 -9.86 -5.39 2.88
CA PHE A 277 -10.00 -4.65 1.63
C PHE A 277 -9.90 -5.60 0.45
N ALA A 278 -10.41 -5.16 -0.71
CA ALA A 278 -10.22 -5.86 -1.96
C ALA A 278 -9.83 -4.89 -3.09
N ARG A 279 -9.10 -5.42 -4.05
CA ARG A 279 -8.72 -4.76 -5.28
C ARG A 279 -8.59 -5.80 -6.42
N LYS A 280 -8.75 -5.40 -7.62
CA LYS A 280 -8.82 -4.11 -8.24
C LYS A 280 -10.25 -3.84 -8.68
N PHE A 281 -10.76 -2.64 -8.43
CA PHE A 281 -12.02 -2.18 -8.97
C PHE A 281 -11.78 -1.09 -10.01
N ASP A 282 -12.67 -0.94 -10.98
CA ASP A 282 -12.63 0.11 -12.00
C ASP A 282 -13.90 0.96 -12.03
N ASP A 283 -13.95 1.89 -12.97
CA ASP A 283 -15.04 2.85 -13.11
C ASP A 283 -16.38 2.22 -13.50
N GLY A 284 -16.39 0.94 -13.94
CA GLY A 284 -17.59 0.17 -14.26
C GLY A 284 -18.26 -0.48 -13.05
N LEU A 285 -17.70 -0.35 -11.83
CA LEU A 285 -18.31 -0.91 -10.63
C LEU A 285 -19.62 -0.20 -10.29
N ASP A 286 -20.70 -0.96 -10.13
CA ASP A 286 -21.95 -0.45 -9.56
C ASP A 286 -21.76 -0.22 -8.04
N ILE A 287 -21.49 1.05 -7.67
CA ILE A 287 -21.27 1.48 -6.29
C ILE A 287 -22.51 1.27 -5.41
N ALA A 288 -23.72 1.46 -5.95
CA ALA A 288 -24.94 1.22 -5.18
C ALA A 288 -25.09 -0.26 -4.80
N ARG A 289 -24.84 -1.13 -5.76
CA ARG A 289 -24.87 -2.57 -5.55
C ARG A 289 -23.74 -3.06 -4.63
N TYR A 290 -22.53 -2.46 -4.75
CA TYR A 290 -21.44 -2.71 -3.80
C TYR A 290 -21.87 -2.42 -2.36
N ARG A 291 -22.47 -1.24 -2.11
CA ARG A 291 -22.97 -0.85 -0.77
C ARG A 291 -24.04 -1.78 -0.26
N GLU A 292 -24.98 -2.18 -1.11
CA GLU A 292 -26.04 -3.11 -0.75
C GLU A 292 -25.48 -4.48 -0.32
N ILE A 293 -24.56 -5.05 -1.12
CA ILE A 293 -23.97 -6.37 -0.85
C ILE A 293 -23.17 -6.38 0.45
N LEU A 294 -22.38 -5.34 0.71
CA LEU A 294 -21.43 -5.36 1.82
C LEU A 294 -22.00 -4.78 3.12
N PHE A 295 -22.88 -3.80 3.05
CA PHE A 295 -23.35 -3.05 4.21
C PHE A 295 -24.86 -3.13 4.44
N GLY A 296 -25.62 -3.78 3.56
CA GLY A 296 -27.09 -3.89 3.66
C GLY A 296 -27.80 -2.54 3.52
N GLN A 297 -27.11 -1.52 3.02
CA GLN A 297 -27.71 -0.20 2.81
C GLN A 297 -28.45 -0.19 1.47
N GLY A 298 -29.72 -0.59 1.49
CA GLY A 298 -30.64 -0.21 0.42
C GLY A 298 -30.68 1.30 0.29
N THR A 299 -30.67 1.78 -0.94
CA THR A 299 -30.72 3.18 -1.33
C THR A 299 -31.87 3.92 -0.59
N LYS A 300 -31.59 4.54 0.56
CA LYS A 300 -32.35 5.72 0.93
C LYS A 300 -31.85 6.84 0.00
N ALA A 301 -32.56 7.02 -1.10
CA ALA A 301 -32.40 8.17 -1.96
C ALA A 301 -32.39 9.41 -1.08
N ALA A 302 -31.33 10.20 -1.19
CA ALA A 302 -31.35 11.58 -0.69
C ALA A 302 -32.44 12.30 -1.48
N ARG A 303 -33.55 12.58 -0.81
CA ARG A 303 -34.53 13.58 -1.24
C ARG A 303 -34.06 14.95 -0.81
#